data_7cc6a2eaefb79d8cc642955ed9c2b8f3
#
_entry.id   7cc6a2eaefb79d8cc642955ed9c2b8f3
#
_cell.length_a   1.000
_cell.length_b   1.000
_cell.length_c   1.000
_cell.angle_alpha   90.00
_cell.angle_beta   90.00
_cell.angle_gamma   90.00
#
_symmetry.space_group_name_H-M   'P 1'
#
loop_
_entity.id
_entity.type
_entity.pdbx_description
1 polymer ?
#
loop_
_entity_poly.entity_id
_entity_poly.type
_entity_poly.pdbx_seq_one_letter_code
_entity_poly.pdbx_strand_id
1 'polypeptide(L)'
;MRIRLPARCGGPARSGTPARAPSRRTARRALPAVVALTLLVPMYACRAVPTPPSAPTPWPAGYAHRWQWQWQLTGPVDTTVEADVFLLDPVRTTSAETAELRRRDRRLVCQVHVGSYADTDPDATRFPAAVRGVATDRPRRHWLDVRRWDVLRPVLADRFRLCRGKGFGAVALADADGYAHRSGFPLHFDDQLRFNRRVATLARSLELSPGLVDDLDQVAALAPDFDFAVNEECVRLHRCAKLLPFTEAHKPVFHVEYTGTTATFCVTTVGYGFASMRKQRDLGPWRDPCPLP
;
A
#
# COMPACT_ATOMS: atom_id res chain seq x y z
N MET A 1 -0.45 -0.34 33.20
CA MET A 1 -0.92 -1.73 33.03
C MET A 1 -2.32 -1.83 33.60
N ARG A 2 -3.35 -1.64 32.78
CA ARG A 2 -4.76 -1.90 33.13
C ARG A 2 -5.42 -2.48 31.88
N ILE A 3 -5.69 -3.76 31.94
CA ILE A 3 -6.37 -4.58 30.95
C ILE A 3 -7.88 -4.27 31.06
N ARG A 4 -8.51 -3.84 29.96
CA ARG A 4 -9.97 -3.76 29.85
C ARG A 4 -10.49 -5.04 29.22
N LEU A 5 -11.30 -5.78 29.97
CA LEU A 5 -12.09 -6.93 29.53
C LEU A 5 -13.32 -6.45 28.73
N PRO A 6 -13.81 -7.22 27.75
CA PRO A 6 -15.01 -6.88 27.01
C PRO A 6 -16.29 -7.14 27.82
N ALA A 7 -17.28 -6.28 27.63
CA ALA A 7 -18.58 -6.30 28.28
C ALA A 7 -19.39 -7.56 27.93
N ARG A 8 -19.93 -8.22 28.97
CA ARG A 8 -20.89 -9.31 28.87
C ARG A 8 -22.28 -8.76 28.54
N CYS A 9 -22.98 -9.41 27.61
CA CYS A 9 -24.42 -9.19 27.39
C CYS A 9 -25.20 -9.64 28.65
N GLY A 10 -25.83 -8.69 29.35
CA GLY A 10 -26.71 -8.95 30.48
C GLY A 10 -28.14 -9.22 30.00
N GLY A 11 -28.71 -10.37 30.44
CA GLY A 11 -30.14 -10.67 30.30
C GLY A 11 -30.95 -10.02 31.43
N PRO A 12 -32.26 -9.80 31.24
CA PRO A 12 -33.09 -9.10 32.23
C PRO A 12 -33.42 -9.92 33.43
N ALA A 13 -33.32 -9.28 34.60
CA ALA A 13 -33.67 -9.82 35.90
C ALA A 13 -35.20 -9.99 36.04
N ARG A 14 -35.62 -11.14 36.54
CA ARG A 14 -36.99 -11.40 36.98
C ARG A 14 -37.12 -10.96 38.45
N SER A 15 -38.03 -10.01 38.72
CA SER A 15 -38.48 -9.68 40.06
C SER A 15 -39.66 -10.56 40.42
N GLY A 16 -39.52 -11.35 41.51
CA GLY A 16 -40.60 -12.09 42.10
C GLY A 16 -41.26 -11.31 43.25
N THR A 17 -42.55 -11.45 43.42
CA THR A 17 -43.26 -11.17 44.69
C THR A 17 -44.43 -12.15 44.89
N PRO A 18 -44.85 -12.41 46.12
CA PRO A 18 -45.30 -13.75 46.53
C PRO A 18 -46.80 -13.95 46.64
N ALA A 19 -47.12 -15.21 46.89
CA ALA A 19 -48.36 -15.92 46.99
C ALA A 19 -49.44 -15.39 47.92
N ARG A 20 -50.70 -15.63 47.53
CA ARG A 20 -51.82 -15.89 48.45
C ARG A 20 -52.72 -16.98 47.86
N ALA A 21 -52.94 -18.05 48.57
CA ALA A 21 -53.99 -19.04 48.38
C ALA A 21 -55.01 -18.88 49.58
N PRO A 22 -56.13 -19.62 49.67
CA PRO A 22 -56.91 -20.42 48.74
C PRO A 22 -58.42 -20.19 48.83
N SER A 23 -59.19 -20.71 47.86
CA SER A 23 -60.55 -21.20 48.17
C SER A 23 -60.98 -22.30 47.18
N ARG A 24 -61.39 -23.40 47.74
CA ARG A 24 -61.97 -24.56 47.03
C ARG A 24 -63.37 -24.20 46.50
N ARG A 25 -63.70 -24.56 45.27
CA ARG A 25 -65.03 -25.06 44.92
C ARG A 25 -64.94 -26.01 43.71
N THR A 26 -65.69 -27.03 43.83
CA THR A 26 -65.90 -28.28 43.11
C THR A 26 -66.24 -28.18 41.62
N ALA A 27 -65.63 -29.05 40.87
CA ALA A 27 -66.06 -29.96 39.81
C ALA A 27 -67.03 -29.52 38.70
N ARG A 28 -66.52 -29.62 37.47
CA ARG A 28 -67.18 -30.35 36.38
C ARG A 28 -66.15 -30.71 35.32
N ARG A 29 -66.09 -31.98 34.92
CA ARG A 29 -65.25 -32.54 33.89
C ARG A 29 -65.66 -32.00 32.49
N ALA A 30 -64.75 -31.38 31.78
CA ALA A 30 -64.78 -31.22 30.32
C ALA A 30 -63.37 -31.49 29.81
N LEU A 31 -63.24 -32.36 28.82
CA LEU A 31 -62.00 -32.68 28.15
C LEU A 31 -61.45 -31.42 27.44
N PRO A 32 -60.18 -31.04 27.57
CA PRO A 32 -59.61 -30.03 26.76
C PRO A 32 -59.02 -30.65 25.48
N ALA A 33 -59.41 -30.08 24.33
CA ALA A 33 -58.71 -30.26 23.10
C ALA A 33 -57.32 -29.64 23.20
N VAL A 34 -56.27 -30.46 23.04
CA VAL A 34 -54.87 -30.00 23.00
C VAL A 34 -54.65 -29.30 21.66
N VAL A 35 -54.73 -27.99 21.66
CA VAL A 35 -54.19 -27.18 20.57
C VAL A 35 -52.70 -27.04 20.77
N ALA A 36 -51.91 -27.78 20.00
CA ALA A 36 -50.46 -27.62 19.98
C ALA A 36 -50.12 -26.27 19.28
N LEU A 37 -49.84 -25.26 20.07
CA LEU A 37 -49.33 -23.96 19.60
C LEU A 37 -47.82 -24.09 19.35
N THR A 38 -47.44 -24.38 18.10
CA THR A 38 -46.04 -24.36 17.66
C THR A 38 -45.53 -22.93 17.69
N LEU A 39 -44.78 -22.56 18.71
CA LEU A 39 -44.02 -21.33 18.77
C LEU A 39 -42.86 -21.39 17.78
N LEU A 40 -43.05 -20.77 16.61
CA LEU A 40 -41.99 -20.45 15.68
C LEU A 40 -41.10 -19.38 16.34
N VAL A 41 -39.99 -19.81 16.93
CA VAL A 41 -38.93 -18.89 17.38
C VAL A 41 -38.15 -18.46 16.15
N PRO A 42 -38.15 -17.16 15.78
CA PRO A 42 -37.31 -16.68 14.70
C PRO A 42 -35.84 -16.82 15.13
N MET A 43 -35.09 -17.70 14.47
CA MET A 43 -33.64 -17.73 14.57
C MET A 43 -33.09 -16.45 13.94
N TYR A 44 -32.79 -15.46 14.76
CA TYR A 44 -31.94 -14.35 14.35
C TYR A 44 -30.54 -14.90 14.10
N ALA A 45 -30.22 -15.20 12.85
CA ALA A 45 -28.86 -15.48 12.44
C ALA A 45 -28.03 -14.19 12.68
N CYS A 46 -27.18 -14.21 13.67
CA CYS A 46 -26.15 -13.16 13.82
C CYS A 46 -25.30 -13.14 12.56
N ARG A 47 -25.60 -12.22 11.64
CA ARG A 47 -24.67 -11.92 10.55
C ARG A 47 -23.41 -11.37 11.18
N ALA A 48 -22.30 -12.10 11.03
CA ALA A 48 -20.99 -11.60 11.39
C ALA A 48 -20.77 -10.29 10.60
N VAL A 49 -20.63 -9.19 11.35
CA VAL A 49 -20.22 -7.92 10.75
C VAL A 49 -18.82 -8.14 10.21
N PRO A 50 -18.55 -7.87 8.91
CA PRO A 50 -17.20 -7.99 8.36
C PRO A 50 -16.27 -7.13 9.19
N THR A 51 -15.24 -7.71 9.76
CA THR A 51 -14.18 -6.97 10.45
C THR A 51 -13.58 -5.99 9.45
N PRO A 52 -13.53 -4.68 9.73
CA PRO A 52 -12.87 -3.73 8.84
C PRO A 52 -11.42 -4.19 8.61
N PRO A 53 -10.88 -4.05 7.39
CA PRO A 53 -9.50 -4.41 7.12
C PRO A 53 -8.60 -3.70 8.13
N SER A 54 -7.73 -4.46 8.79
CA SER A 54 -6.75 -3.91 9.74
C SER A 54 -5.97 -2.79 9.06
N ALA A 55 -5.75 -1.69 9.79
CA ALA A 55 -4.90 -0.60 9.32
C ALA A 55 -3.55 -1.15 8.83
N PRO A 56 -2.96 -0.59 7.76
CA PRO A 56 -1.66 -1.04 7.28
C PRO A 56 -0.65 -0.94 8.42
N THR A 57 0.14 -1.99 8.58
CA THR A 57 1.24 -1.96 9.53
C THR A 57 2.26 -0.93 9.04
N PRO A 58 2.64 0.06 9.85
CA PRO A 58 3.70 0.99 9.49
C PRO A 58 4.97 0.24 9.09
N TRP A 59 5.73 0.78 8.14
CA TRP A 59 7.00 0.19 7.74
C TRP A 59 7.93 0.17 8.95
N PRO A 60 8.37 -1.01 9.44
CA PRO A 60 9.27 -1.07 10.57
C PRO A 60 10.63 -0.53 10.16
N ALA A 61 11.16 0.43 10.90
CA ALA A 61 12.56 0.79 10.82
C ALA A 61 13.43 -0.43 11.24
N GLY A 62 14.56 -0.64 10.56
CA GLY A 62 15.62 -1.49 11.08
C GLY A 62 15.77 -2.91 10.53
N TYR A 63 14.94 -3.39 9.57
CA TYR A 63 15.06 -4.76 9.05
C TYR A 63 15.16 -4.87 7.52
N ALA A 64 15.38 -3.77 6.84
CA ALA A 64 15.31 -3.67 5.38
C ALA A 64 16.26 -4.59 4.61
N HIS A 65 17.48 -4.75 5.11
CA HIS A 65 18.51 -5.57 4.48
C HIS A 65 18.22 -7.07 4.50
N ARG A 66 17.20 -7.51 5.25
CA ARG A 66 16.76 -8.91 5.33
C ARG A 66 15.53 -9.21 4.49
N TRP A 67 14.99 -8.22 3.80
CA TRP A 67 13.77 -8.42 3.03
C TRP A 67 14.07 -8.83 1.59
N GLN A 68 13.48 -9.93 1.18
CA GLN A 68 13.30 -10.24 -0.23
C GLN A 68 12.13 -9.43 -0.78
N TRP A 69 12.25 -8.95 -2.00
CA TRP A 69 11.19 -8.18 -2.61
C TRP A 69 10.94 -8.55 -4.07
N GLN A 70 9.75 -8.26 -4.55
CA GLN A 70 9.33 -8.44 -5.94
C GLN A 70 8.85 -7.12 -6.49
N TRP A 71 9.32 -6.76 -7.65
CA TRP A 71 8.79 -5.65 -8.43
C TRP A 71 8.15 -6.21 -9.69
N GLN A 72 6.81 -6.15 -9.76
CA GLN A 72 6.09 -6.67 -10.90
C GLN A 72 5.00 -5.70 -11.35
N LEU A 73 5.16 -5.14 -12.55
CA LEU A 73 4.23 -4.18 -13.14
C LEU A 73 3.52 -4.74 -14.39
N THR A 74 3.96 -5.89 -14.89
CA THR A 74 3.38 -6.53 -16.09
C THR A 74 3.02 -7.98 -15.86
N GLY A 75 2.05 -8.47 -16.62
CA GLY A 75 1.53 -9.82 -16.49
C GLY A 75 0.63 -10.02 -15.25
N PRO A 76 0.03 -11.21 -15.09
CA PRO A 76 -0.66 -11.62 -13.87
C PRO A 76 0.32 -11.65 -12.69
N VAL A 77 -0.13 -11.20 -11.51
CA VAL A 77 0.75 -11.20 -10.31
C VAL A 77 1.04 -12.64 -9.90
N ASP A 78 2.33 -12.98 -9.84
CA ASP A 78 2.75 -14.26 -9.29
C ASP A 78 2.76 -14.20 -7.75
N THR A 79 1.67 -14.65 -7.15
CA THR A 79 1.50 -14.67 -5.69
C THR A 79 2.28 -15.79 -5.00
N THR A 80 2.93 -16.69 -5.76
CA THR A 80 3.72 -17.81 -5.21
C THR A 80 5.17 -17.42 -4.94
N VAL A 81 5.62 -16.28 -5.45
CA VAL A 81 6.99 -15.79 -5.22
C VAL A 81 7.25 -15.59 -3.74
N GLU A 82 8.34 -16.20 -3.26
CA GLU A 82 8.78 -16.00 -1.88
C GLU A 82 9.51 -14.65 -1.75
N ALA A 83 8.72 -13.64 -1.38
CA ALA A 83 9.19 -12.28 -1.13
C ALA A 83 8.38 -11.66 0.01
N ASP A 84 9.01 -10.81 0.81
CA ASP A 84 8.38 -10.11 1.93
C ASP A 84 7.59 -8.89 1.47
N VAL A 85 8.07 -8.26 0.38
CA VAL A 85 7.54 -7.02 -0.17
C VAL A 85 7.20 -7.18 -1.64
N PHE A 86 6.02 -6.74 -2.04
CA PHE A 86 5.58 -6.70 -3.44
C PHE A 86 5.28 -5.27 -3.86
N LEU A 87 6.01 -4.78 -4.86
CA LEU A 87 5.75 -3.51 -5.53
C LEU A 87 4.99 -3.79 -6.82
N LEU A 88 3.75 -3.28 -6.91
CA LEU A 88 2.79 -3.67 -7.94
C LEU A 88 2.10 -2.45 -8.56
N ASP A 89 1.57 -2.65 -9.77
CA ASP A 89 0.70 -1.68 -10.45
C ASP A 89 -0.74 -1.75 -9.87
N PRO A 90 -1.26 -0.67 -9.28
CA PRO A 90 -2.59 -0.67 -8.65
C PRO A 90 -3.74 -0.81 -9.65
N VAL A 91 -3.55 -0.42 -10.89
CA VAL A 91 -4.60 -0.51 -11.92
C VAL A 91 -4.74 -1.95 -12.39
N ARG A 92 -3.62 -2.64 -12.60
CA ARG A 92 -3.58 -4.02 -13.10
C ARG A 92 -3.83 -5.06 -12.01
N THR A 93 -3.33 -4.83 -10.80
CA THR A 93 -3.46 -5.78 -9.68
C THR A 93 -4.91 -5.82 -9.18
N THR A 94 -5.48 -7.01 -9.09
CA THR A 94 -6.82 -7.23 -8.57
C THR A 94 -6.87 -7.22 -7.04
N SER A 95 -8.07 -6.97 -6.49
CA SER A 95 -8.26 -7.07 -5.03
C SER A 95 -8.11 -8.51 -4.50
N ALA A 96 -8.33 -9.52 -5.34
CA ALA A 96 -8.11 -10.92 -4.98
C ALA A 96 -6.62 -11.22 -4.81
N GLU A 97 -5.76 -10.76 -5.74
CA GLU A 97 -4.30 -10.91 -5.65
C GLU A 97 -3.73 -10.20 -4.42
N THR A 98 -4.16 -8.97 -4.15
CA THR A 98 -3.71 -8.25 -2.94
C THR A 98 -4.18 -8.93 -1.65
N ALA A 99 -5.40 -9.46 -1.62
CA ALA A 99 -5.91 -10.20 -0.47
C ALA A 99 -5.14 -11.51 -0.24
N GLU A 100 -4.78 -12.23 -1.32
CA GLU A 100 -3.95 -13.44 -1.26
C GLU A 100 -2.57 -13.14 -0.66
N LEU A 101 -1.86 -12.14 -1.20
CA LEU A 101 -0.55 -11.74 -0.69
C LEU A 101 -0.62 -11.31 0.79
N ARG A 102 -1.65 -10.57 1.19
CA ARG A 102 -1.83 -10.15 2.59
C ARG A 102 -2.12 -11.32 3.52
N ARG A 103 -2.84 -12.36 3.07
CA ARG A 103 -3.02 -13.59 3.85
C ARG A 103 -1.71 -14.34 4.11
N ARG A 104 -0.69 -14.09 3.29
CA ARG A 104 0.68 -14.60 3.44
C ARG A 104 1.59 -13.62 4.17
N ASP A 105 1.05 -12.61 4.86
CA ASP A 105 1.78 -11.55 5.55
C ASP A 105 2.73 -10.74 4.65
N ARG A 106 2.47 -10.68 3.34
CA ARG A 106 3.29 -9.90 2.41
C ARG A 106 2.93 -8.41 2.50
N ARG A 107 3.96 -7.55 2.47
CA ARG A 107 3.82 -6.10 2.44
C ARG A 107 3.59 -5.63 1.02
N LEU A 108 2.59 -4.78 0.81
CA LEU A 108 2.20 -4.34 -0.52
C LEU A 108 2.53 -2.86 -0.72
N VAL A 109 3.31 -2.59 -1.77
CA VAL A 109 3.66 -1.26 -2.24
C VAL A 109 2.97 -1.01 -3.58
N CYS A 110 2.29 0.09 -3.69
CA CYS A 110 1.59 0.53 -4.88
C CYS A 110 2.51 1.49 -5.66
N GLN A 111 2.84 1.23 -6.92
CA GLN A 111 3.56 2.21 -7.72
C GLN A 111 2.62 3.24 -8.32
N VAL A 112 2.91 4.51 -8.10
CA VAL A 112 2.16 5.63 -8.68
C VAL A 112 3.11 6.62 -9.34
N HIS A 113 2.88 6.89 -10.60
CA HIS A 113 3.57 7.94 -11.33
C HIS A 113 3.00 9.30 -10.90
N VAL A 114 3.81 10.12 -10.23
CA VAL A 114 3.36 11.39 -9.64
C VAL A 114 3.74 12.60 -10.47
N GLY A 115 4.86 12.54 -11.19
CA GLY A 115 5.36 13.60 -12.08
C GLY A 115 5.04 13.38 -13.55
N SER A 116 4.33 12.30 -13.88
CA SER A 116 3.94 11.96 -15.25
C SER A 116 2.57 11.27 -15.32
N TYR A 117 2.04 11.15 -16.53
CA TYR A 117 0.85 10.35 -16.83
C TYR A 117 1.04 9.62 -18.17
N ALA A 118 0.38 8.47 -18.33
CA ALA A 118 0.27 7.82 -19.64
C ALA A 118 -1.08 8.12 -20.28
N ASP A 119 -1.12 8.16 -21.62
CA ASP A 119 -2.37 8.35 -22.38
C ASP A 119 -3.39 7.24 -22.10
N THR A 120 -2.91 6.09 -21.63
CA THR A 120 -3.71 4.92 -21.25
C THR A 120 -4.16 4.89 -19.79
N ASP A 121 -3.71 5.86 -18.98
CA ASP A 121 -4.14 5.93 -17.57
C ASP A 121 -5.65 6.23 -17.53
N PRO A 122 -6.43 5.58 -16.66
CA PRO A 122 -7.88 5.79 -16.57
C PRO A 122 -8.27 7.26 -16.28
N ASP A 123 -7.35 8.01 -15.69
CA ASP A 123 -7.52 9.41 -15.30
C ASP A 123 -6.78 10.41 -16.21
N ALA A 124 -6.23 9.96 -17.35
CA ALA A 124 -5.45 10.80 -18.26
C ALA A 124 -6.15 12.09 -18.67
N THR A 125 -7.48 12.03 -18.88
CA THR A 125 -8.28 13.19 -19.29
C THR A 125 -8.44 14.26 -18.19
N ARG A 126 -8.13 13.94 -16.95
CA ARG A 126 -8.22 14.87 -15.82
C ARG A 126 -7.07 15.86 -15.75
N PHE A 127 -6.01 15.64 -16.52
CA PHE A 127 -4.90 16.59 -16.64
C PHE A 127 -5.20 17.58 -17.76
N PRO A 128 -5.44 18.87 -17.47
CA PRO A 128 -5.64 19.90 -18.51
C PRO A 128 -4.38 20.07 -19.37
N ALA A 129 -4.54 20.52 -20.62
CA ALA A 129 -3.42 20.74 -21.54
C ALA A 129 -2.31 21.63 -20.94
N ALA A 130 -2.67 22.62 -20.11
CA ALA A 130 -1.73 23.54 -19.48
C ALA A 130 -0.73 22.89 -18.52
N VAL A 131 -0.98 21.64 -18.05
CA VAL A 131 -0.06 20.89 -17.16
C VAL A 131 0.60 19.71 -17.87
N ARG A 132 0.26 19.43 -19.14
CA ARG A 132 0.83 18.33 -19.93
C ARG A 132 2.13 18.78 -20.58
N GLY A 133 3.21 18.13 -20.25
CA GLY A 133 4.54 18.38 -20.83
C GLY A 133 4.82 17.51 -22.05
N VAL A 134 6.09 17.46 -22.42
CA VAL A 134 6.56 16.62 -23.53
C VAL A 134 6.60 15.16 -23.14
N ALA A 135 6.73 14.27 -24.14
CA ALA A 135 6.87 12.84 -23.91
C ALA A 135 8.11 12.52 -23.05
N THR A 136 7.99 11.53 -22.18
CA THR A 136 9.13 10.92 -21.47
C THR A 136 9.86 9.94 -22.42
N ASP A 137 10.89 9.29 -21.93
CA ASP A 137 11.56 8.17 -22.61
C ASP A 137 10.71 6.88 -22.68
N ARG A 138 9.62 6.83 -21.90
CA ARG A 138 8.67 5.70 -21.89
C ARG A 138 7.54 5.95 -22.90
N PRO A 139 7.16 4.94 -23.69
CA PRO A 139 6.11 5.10 -24.70
C PRO A 139 4.79 5.62 -24.12
N ARG A 140 4.18 6.60 -24.82
CA ARG A 140 2.85 7.17 -24.49
C ARG A 140 2.76 7.78 -23.09
N ARG A 141 3.89 8.16 -22.48
CA ARG A 141 3.95 8.83 -21.18
C ARG A 141 4.48 10.25 -21.34
N HIS A 142 3.87 11.18 -20.60
CA HIS A 142 4.17 12.61 -20.69
C HIS A 142 4.46 13.17 -19.31
N TRP A 143 5.42 14.09 -19.23
CA TRP A 143 5.71 14.83 -18.01
C TRP A 143 4.55 15.72 -17.59
N LEU A 144 4.48 16.06 -16.30
CA LEU A 144 3.52 16.99 -15.71
C LEU A 144 4.24 18.22 -15.14
N ASP A 145 3.57 19.38 -15.18
CA ASP A 145 4.04 20.57 -14.47
C ASP A 145 3.79 20.43 -12.96
N VAL A 146 4.80 19.94 -12.24
CA VAL A 146 4.73 19.67 -10.81
C VAL A 146 4.53 20.92 -9.94
N ARG A 147 4.69 22.12 -10.50
CA ARG A 147 4.37 23.40 -9.83
C ARG A 147 2.88 23.59 -9.63
N ARG A 148 2.06 22.93 -10.42
CA ARG A 148 0.59 23.05 -10.43
C ARG A 148 -0.06 22.07 -9.44
N TRP A 149 0.34 22.19 -8.19
CA TRP A 149 -0.17 21.36 -7.10
C TRP A 149 -1.69 21.37 -6.96
N ASP A 150 -2.29 22.54 -7.18
CA ASP A 150 -3.74 22.76 -7.19
C ASP A 150 -4.49 21.82 -8.14
N VAL A 151 -3.90 21.58 -9.31
CA VAL A 151 -4.45 20.71 -10.36
C VAL A 151 -4.09 19.23 -10.11
N LEU A 152 -2.85 18.94 -9.69
CA LEU A 152 -2.36 17.57 -9.56
C LEU A 152 -2.87 16.87 -8.31
N ARG A 153 -2.98 17.59 -7.20
CA ARG A 153 -3.37 17.03 -5.89
C ARG A 153 -4.65 16.20 -5.92
N PRO A 154 -5.79 16.64 -6.49
CA PRO A 154 -7.01 15.84 -6.48
C PRO A 154 -6.87 14.53 -7.26
N VAL A 155 -6.12 14.53 -8.38
CA VAL A 155 -5.88 13.32 -9.18
C VAL A 155 -4.99 12.34 -8.43
N LEU A 156 -3.88 12.82 -7.85
CA LEU A 156 -2.97 12.01 -7.05
C LEU A 156 -3.64 11.44 -5.79
N ALA A 157 -4.51 12.22 -5.15
CA ALA A 157 -5.27 11.74 -4.01
C ALA A 157 -6.18 10.56 -4.38
N ASP A 158 -6.81 10.58 -5.56
CA ASP A 158 -7.65 9.48 -6.02
C ASP A 158 -6.81 8.24 -6.39
N ARG A 159 -5.63 8.41 -7.00
CA ARG A 159 -4.68 7.32 -7.23
C ARG A 159 -4.26 6.67 -5.89
N PHE A 160 -3.99 7.46 -4.86
CA PHE A 160 -3.63 6.94 -3.53
C PHE A 160 -4.81 6.27 -2.83
N ARG A 161 -6.03 6.79 -2.96
CA ARG A 161 -7.25 6.13 -2.45
C ARG A 161 -7.49 4.78 -3.13
N LEU A 162 -7.22 4.67 -4.44
CA LEU A 162 -7.26 3.38 -5.15
C LEU A 162 -6.28 2.38 -4.53
N CYS A 163 -5.02 2.80 -4.29
CA CYS A 163 -4.03 1.97 -3.60
C CYS A 163 -4.53 1.51 -2.23
N ARG A 164 -4.98 2.46 -1.41
CA ARG A 164 -5.49 2.18 -0.06
C ARG A 164 -6.70 1.24 -0.08
N GLY A 165 -7.65 1.49 -0.98
CA GLY A 165 -8.86 0.67 -1.16
C GLY A 165 -8.57 -0.77 -1.60
N LYS A 166 -7.48 -1.00 -2.31
CA LYS A 166 -6.99 -2.34 -2.68
C LYS A 166 -6.11 -3.00 -1.60
N GLY A 167 -5.88 -2.34 -0.46
CA GLY A 167 -5.15 -2.91 0.67
C GLY A 167 -3.63 -2.75 0.62
N PHE A 168 -3.11 -1.86 -0.22
CA PHE A 168 -1.72 -1.46 -0.15
C PHE A 168 -1.44 -0.64 1.11
N GLY A 169 -0.28 -0.83 1.72
CA GLY A 169 0.16 -0.10 2.92
C GLY A 169 1.21 0.97 2.62
N ALA A 170 1.74 0.99 1.40
CA ALA A 170 2.77 1.93 0.98
C ALA A 170 2.59 2.32 -0.49
N VAL A 171 3.19 3.43 -0.88
CA VAL A 171 3.21 3.93 -2.25
C VAL A 171 4.62 4.32 -2.66
N ALA A 172 5.10 3.78 -3.80
CA ALA A 172 6.34 4.19 -4.45
C ALA A 172 6.03 5.30 -5.47
N LEU A 173 6.63 6.47 -5.26
CA LEU A 173 6.36 7.69 -6.01
C LEU A 173 7.34 7.80 -7.18
N ALA A 174 6.91 7.33 -8.36
CA ALA A 174 7.72 7.30 -9.56
C ALA A 174 7.62 8.61 -10.37
N ASP A 175 8.63 8.86 -11.20
CA ASP A 175 8.79 10.09 -12.02
C ASP A 175 8.81 11.35 -11.14
N ALA A 176 9.54 11.28 -10.03
CA ALA A 176 9.66 12.33 -9.03
C ALA A 176 10.87 13.27 -9.29
N ASP A 177 11.42 13.26 -10.49
CA ASP A 177 12.66 13.93 -10.90
C ASP A 177 12.54 14.75 -12.21
N GLY A 178 11.32 15.17 -12.56
CA GLY A 178 11.04 15.90 -13.82
C GLY A 178 11.91 17.13 -14.06
N TYR A 179 12.47 17.74 -13.00
CA TYR A 179 13.41 18.87 -13.11
C TYR A 179 14.76 18.48 -13.76
N ALA A 180 15.16 17.22 -13.63
CA ALA A 180 16.39 16.69 -14.22
C ALA A 180 16.21 16.28 -15.70
N HIS A 181 15.00 16.40 -16.23
CA HIS A 181 14.63 16.00 -17.58
C HIS A 181 14.10 17.16 -18.42
N ARG A 182 14.03 16.94 -19.71
CA ARG A 182 13.34 17.87 -20.64
C ARG A 182 11.83 17.67 -20.50
N SER A 183 11.24 18.20 -19.44
CA SER A 183 9.82 18.00 -19.13
C SER A 183 8.87 18.85 -20.00
N GLY A 184 9.39 19.85 -20.73
CA GLY A 184 8.59 20.86 -21.42
C GLY A 184 8.26 22.08 -20.55
N PHE A 185 8.70 22.05 -19.28
CA PHE A 185 8.52 23.14 -18.33
C PHE A 185 9.87 23.57 -17.75
N PRO A 186 10.05 24.85 -17.39
CA PRO A 186 11.24 25.31 -16.69
C PRO A 186 11.16 24.93 -15.20
N LEU A 187 11.27 23.63 -14.93
CA LEU A 187 11.29 23.10 -13.56
C LEU A 187 12.69 23.26 -12.96
N HIS A 188 12.74 23.74 -11.72
CA HIS A 188 13.97 23.84 -10.95
C HIS A 188 13.99 22.79 -9.83
N PHE A 189 15.19 22.56 -9.30
CA PHE A 189 15.40 21.63 -8.16
C PHE A 189 14.42 21.89 -7.00
N ASP A 190 14.24 23.17 -6.63
CA ASP A 190 13.35 23.54 -5.51
C ASP A 190 11.85 23.33 -5.83
N ASP A 191 11.44 23.40 -7.10
CA ASP A 191 10.07 23.10 -7.49
C ASP A 191 9.75 21.63 -7.26
N GLN A 192 10.67 20.77 -7.70
CA GLN A 192 10.55 19.32 -7.50
C GLN A 192 10.60 18.95 -6.03
N LEU A 193 11.56 19.50 -5.29
CA LEU A 193 11.70 19.25 -3.85
C LEU A 193 10.42 19.58 -3.07
N ARG A 194 9.83 20.75 -3.35
CA ARG A 194 8.55 21.14 -2.75
C ARG A 194 7.42 20.19 -3.13
N PHE A 195 7.37 19.79 -4.40
CA PHE A 195 6.36 18.86 -4.88
C PHE A 195 6.49 17.50 -4.20
N ASN A 196 7.69 16.91 -4.18
CA ASN A 196 7.94 15.59 -3.59
C ASN A 196 7.55 15.55 -2.11
N ARG A 197 7.86 16.58 -1.33
CA ARG A 197 7.42 16.72 0.07
C ARG A 197 5.90 16.78 0.22
N ARG A 198 5.21 17.52 -0.67
CA ARG A 198 3.74 17.61 -0.66
C ARG A 198 3.10 16.27 -1.00
N VAL A 199 3.67 15.54 -1.96
CA VAL A 199 3.16 14.21 -2.34
C VAL A 199 3.37 13.21 -1.21
N ALA A 200 4.53 13.20 -0.55
CA ALA A 200 4.79 12.37 0.61
C ALA A 200 3.81 12.68 1.76
N THR A 201 3.55 13.95 2.04
CA THR A 201 2.56 14.38 3.04
C THR A 201 1.15 13.92 2.66
N LEU A 202 0.77 14.01 1.38
CA LEU A 202 -0.53 13.53 0.90
C LEU A 202 -0.66 12.01 1.08
N ALA A 203 0.38 11.24 0.76
CA ALA A 203 0.39 9.78 0.96
C ALA A 203 0.15 9.43 2.45
N ARG A 204 0.88 10.07 3.37
CA ARG A 204 0.70 9.87 4.82
C ARG A 204 -0.70 10.24 5.30
N SER A 205 -1.29 11.31 4.78
CA SER A 205 -2.66 11.71 5.13
C SER A 205 -3.73 10.71 4.70
N LEU A 206 -3.37 9.79 3.80
CA LEU A 206 -4.19 8.69 3.32
C LEU A 206 -3.70 7.32 3.84
N GLU A 207 -2.93 7.33 4.93
CA GLU A 207 -2.41 6.13 5.62
C GLU A 207 -1.54 5.23 4.71
N LEU A 208 -0.77 5.84 3.81
CA LEU A 208 0.21 5.17 2.97
C LEU A 208 1.62 5.64 3.33
N SER A 209 2.54 4.69 3.54
CA SER A 209 3.96 4.99 3.70
C SER A 209 4.57 5.41 2.37
N PRO A 210 5.14 6.62 2.22
CA PRO A 210 5.73 7.07 0.97
C PRO A 210 7.12 6.51 0.74
N GLY A 211 7.40 6.01 -0.45
CA GLY A 211 8.72 5.63 -0.96
C GLY A 211 9.13 6.51 -2.13
N LEU A 212 10.39 6.93 -2.15
CA LEU A 212 10.98 7.70 -3.24
C LEU A 212 11.51 6.73 -4.30
N VAL A 213 11.09 6.91 -5.56
CA VAL A 213 11.68 6.18 -6.68
C VAL A 213 12.70 7.09 -7.36
N ASP A 214 13.95 6.64 -7.39
CA ASP A 214 15.09 7.38 -7.97
C ASP A 214 15.29 8.78 -7.36
N ASP A 215 15.36 9.84 -8.19
CA ASP A 215 15.64 11.24 -7.78
C ASP A 215 16.87 11.35 -6.87
N LEU A 216 17.96 10.69 -7.28
CA LEU A 216 19.17 10.53 -6.46
C LEU A 216 19.81 11.86 -6.03
N ASP A 217 19.58 12.95 -6.77
CA ASP A 217 20.17 14.25 -6.46
C ASP A 217 19.44 14.97 -5.31
N GLN A 218 18.19 14.58 -5.03
CA GLN A 218 17.42 15.13 -3.91
C GLN A 218 17.36 14.21 -2.69
N VAL A 219 17.92 13.00 -2.75
CA VAL A 219 17.83 12.00 -1.66
C VAL A 219 18.25 12.59 -0.32
N ALA A 220 19.37 13.31 -0.23
CA ALA A 220 19.83 13.88 1.03
C ALA A 220 18.80 14.83 1.68
N ALA A 221 18.06 15.57 0.85
CA ALA A 221 17.03 16.51 1.31
C ALA A 221 15.67 15.83 1.55
N LEU A 222 15.39 14.70 0.89
CA LEU A 222 14.10 14.01 0.91
C LEU A 222 14.06 12.80 1.85
N ALA A 223 15.19 12.19 2.18
CA ALA A 223 15.21 11.01 3.04
C ALA A 223 14.44 11.19 4.37
N PRO A 224 14.38 12.37 5.02
CA PRO A 224 13.53 12.56 6.19
C PRO A 224 12.03 12.44 5.92
N ASP A 225 11.60 12.80 4.70
CA ASP A 225 10.18 12.86 4.32
C ASP A 225 9.65 11.52 3.77
N PHE A 226 10.52 10.54 3.52
CA PHE A 226 10.18 9.25 2.92
C PHE A 226 10.53 8.09 3.85
N ASP A 227 9.80 6.97 3.74
CA ASP A 227 9.98 5.80 4.61
C ASP A 227 10.90 4.75 4.00
N PHE A 228 11.07 4.77 2.69
CA PHE A 228 11.96 3.88 1.93
C PHE A 228 12.34 4.51 0.59
N ALA A 229 13.33 3.92 -0.08
CA ALA A 229 13.68 4.25 -1.45
C ALA A 229 13.55 3.02 -2.37
N VAL A 230 13.24 3.27 -3.63
CA VAL A 230 13.36 2.31 -4.74
C VAL A 230 14.31 2.93 -5.75
N ASN A 231 15.28 2.15 -6.25
CA ASN A 231 16.24 2.70 -7.20
C ASN A 231 16.55 1.72 -8.32
N GLU A 232 16.70 2.29 -9.51
CA GLU A 232 17.11 1.61 -10.73
C GLU A 232 18.58 1.92 -11.06
N GLU A 233 19.39 0.87 -11.26
CA GLU A 233 20.71 0.93 -11.90
C GLU A 233 21.76 1.81 -11.19
N CYS A 234 21.72 1.97 -9.87
CA CYS A 234 22.71 2.81 -9.19
C CYS A 234 24.13 2.27 -9.29
N VAL A 235 24.34 0.94 -9.44
CA VAL A 235 25.68 0.36 -9.64
C VAL A 235 26.18 0.68 -11.03
N ARG A 236 25.36 0.45 -12.06
CA ARG A 236 25.71 0.80 -13.45
C ARG A 236 26.05 2.29 -13.60
N LEU A 237 25.34 3.15 -12.86
CA LEU A 237 25.51 4.61 -12.89
C LEU A 237 26.59 5.11 -11.90
N HIS A 238 27.19 4.25 -11.08
CA HIS A 238 28.14 4.60 -10.04
C HIS A 238 27.59 5.63 -9.02
N ARG A 239 26.31 5.51 -8.66
CA ARG A 239 25.59 6.49 -7.82
C ARG A 239 25.01 5.93 -6.53
N CYS A 240 25.27 4.67 -6.18
CA CYS A 240 24.63 4.01 -5.03
C CYS A 240 24.87 4.72 -3.70
N ALA A 241 26.04 5.35 -3.52
CA ALA A 241 26.36 6.10 -2.30
C ALA A 241 25.36 7.25 -2.02
N LYS A 242 24.65 7.77 -3.03
CA LYS A 242 23.62 8.79 -2.84
C LYS A 242 22.41 8.30 -2.05
N LEU A 243 22.20 6.99 -1.95
CA LEU A 243 21.11 6.38 -1.20
C LEU A 243 21.44 6.13 0.28
N LEU A 244 22.69 6.34 0.71
CA LEU A 244 23.11 6.14 2.10
C LEU A 244 22.25 6.88 3.14
N PRO A 245 21.72 8.09 2.89
CA PRO A 245 20.85 8.75 3.87
C PRO A 245 19.62 7.93 4.27
N PHE A 246 19.14 7.01 3.42
CA PHE A 246 18.09 6.07 3.79
C PHE A 246 18.60 4.97 4.72
N THR A 247 19.68 4.28 4.37
CA THR A 247 20.19 3.18 5.18
C THR A 247 20.80 3.64 6.49
N GLU A 248 21.43 4.82 6.54
CA GLU A 248 21.88 5.46 7.77
C GLU A 248 20.73 5.83 8.71
N ALA A 249 19.56 6.16 8.15
CA ALA A 249 18.32 6.36 8.89
C ALA A 249 17.54 5.04 9.15
N HIS A 250 18.17 3.88 8.90
CA HIS A 250 17.55 2.55 9.02
C HIS A 250 16.29 2.36 8.15
N LYS A 251 16.21 3.06 7.04
CA LYS A 251 15.09 2.96 6.07
C LYS A 251 15.48 2.03 4.92
N PRO A 252 14.54 1.21 4.42
CA PRO A 252 14.79 0.30 3.31
C PRO A 252 15.22 1.00 2.03
N VAL A 253 16.18 0.39 1.33
CA VAL A 253 16.50 0.69 -0.07
C VAL A 253 16.28 -0.58 -0.89
N PHE A 254 15.30 -0.55 -1.78
CA PHE A 254 14.99 -1.58 -2.76
C PHE A 254 15.67 -1.22 -4.08
N HIS A 255 16.60 -2.05 -4.53
CA HIS A 255 17.45 -1.73 -5.67
C HIS A 255 17.35 -2.80 -6.76
N VAL A 256 17.32 -2.37 -8.01
CA VAL A 256 17.39 -3.27 -9.18
C VAL A 256 18.48 -2.87 -10.16
N GLU A 257 19.09 -3.91 -10.77
CA GLU A 257 19.90 -3.78 -11.98
C GLU A 257 19.24 -4.56 -13.11
N TYR A 258 19.38 -4.06 -14.32
CA TYR A 258 18.84 -4.73 -15.52
C TYR A 258 19.91 -5.45 -16.32
N THR A 259 21.17 -5.12 -16.10
CA THR A 259 22.34 -5.67 -16.78
C THR A 259 23.36 -6.22 -15.79
N GLY A 260 24.33 -6.98 -16.27
CA GLY A 260 25.30 -7.64 -15.40
C GLY A 260 24.76 -8.91 -14.74
N THR A 261 25.43 -9.39 -13.72
CA THR A 261 25.04 -10.55 -12.92
C THR A 261 24.95 -10.19 -11.45
N THR A 262 24.14 -10.92 -10.70
CA THR A 262 24.03 -10.76 -9.25
C THR A 262 25.40 -10.91 -8.56
N ALA A 263 26.27 -11.80 -9.06
CA ALA A 263 27.63 -11.93 -8.56
C ALA A 263 28.48 -10.67 -8.66
N THR A 264 28.18 -9.78 -9.63
CA THR A 264 28.99 -8.57 -9.84
C THR A 264 28.52 -7.38 -8.99
N PHE A 265 27.22 -7.22 -8.74
CA PHE A 265 26.73 -6.02 -8.04
C PHE A 265 26.27 -6.28 -6.59
N CYS A 266 25.90 -7.53 -6.24
CA CYS A 266 25.36 -7.82 -4.90
C CYS A 266 26.37 -7.53 -3.80
N VAL A 267 27.68 -7.80 -4.01
CA VAL A 267 28.70 -7.50 -3.00
C VAL A 267 28.68 -6.02 -2.62
N THR A 268 28.58 -5.14 -3.62
CA THR A 268 28.53 -3.69 -3.38
C THR A 268 27.22 -3.28 -2.70
N THR A 269 26.08 -3.74 -3.19
CA THR A 269 24.78 -3.28 -2.72
C THR A 269 24.40 -3.85 -1.36
N VAL A 270 24.77 -5.10 -1.06
CA VAL A 270 24.64 -5.69 0.28
C VAL A 270 25.53 -4.94 1.28
N GLY A 271 26.75 -4.55 0.89
CA GLY A 271 27.62 -3.70 1.72
C GLY A 271 27.02 -2.33 2.06
N TYR A 272 26.14 -1.79 1.21
CA TYR A 272 25.34 -0.60 1.50
C TYR A 272 24.05 -0.87 2.28
N GLY A 273 23.73 -2.14 2.56
CA GLY A 273 22.49 -2.52 3.24
C GLY A 273 21.24 -2.47 2.35
N PHE A 274 21.41 -2.64 1.02
CA PHE A 274 20.29 -2.61 0.08
C PHE A 274 19.68 -4.01 -0.10
N ALA A 275 18.36 -4.06 -0.26
CA ALA A 275 17.66 -5.24 -0.77
C ALA A 275 17.72 -5.20 -2.32
N SER A 276 18.63 -5.97 -2.91
CA SER A 276 18.94 -5.88 -4.34
C SER A 276 18.50 -7.10 -5.11
N MET A 277 18.15 -6.91 -6.38
CA MET A 277 17.89 -8.00 -7.32
C MET A 277 18.17 -7.56 -8.76
N ARG A 278 18.36 -8.54 -9.62
CA ARG A 278 18.32 -8.33 -11.07
C ARG A 278 16.89 -8.50 -11.57
N LYS A 279 16.49 -7.65 -12.49
CA LYS A 279 15.18 -7.68 -13.16
C LYS A 279 15.33 -7.61 -14.67
N GLN A 280 14.28 -7.97 -15.38
CA GLN A 280 14.12 -7.60 -16.79
C GLN A 280 13.40 -6.25 -16.86
N ARG A 281 13.66 -5.47 -17.92
CA ARG A 281 13.10 -4.10 -18.05
C ARG A 281 11.58 -4.06 -18.23
N ASP A 282 10.98 -5.17 -18.61
CA ASP A 282 9.51 -5.32 -18.68
C ASP A 282 8.83 -5.39 -17.31
N LEU A 283 9.63 -5.56 -16.24
CA LEU A 283 9.17 -5.72 -14.87
C LEU A 283 8.08 -6.81 -14.74
N GLY A 284 8.27 -7.92 -15.44
CA GLY A 284 7.46 -9.13 -15.32
C GLY A 284 7.74 -9.92 -14.03
N PRO A 285 7.24 -11.17 -13.92
CA PRO A 285 7.40 -11.99 -12.70
C PRO A 285 8.85 -12.43 -12.46
N TRP A 286 9.69 -12.55 -13.49
CA TRP A 286 11.07 -13.00 -13.34
C TRP A 286 11.90 -12.08 -12.45
N ARG A 287 12.69 -12.64 -11.55
CA ARG A 287 13.67 -11.95 -10.71
C ARG A 287 14.86 -12.85 -10.37
N ASP A 288 16.01 -12.27 -10.09
CA ASP A 288 17.21 -12.94 -9.57
C ASP A 288 17.73 -12.11 -8.37
N PRO A 289 17.33 -12.49 -7.13
CA PRO A 289 17.63 -11.70 -5.95
C PRO A 289 19.08 -11.91 -5.48
N CYS A 290 19.66 -10.86 -4.91
CA CYS A 290 20.91 -11.01 -4.15
C CYS A 290 20.69 -11.93 -2.93
N PRO A 291 21.74 -12.68 -2.53
CA PRO A 291 21.72 -13.37 -1.25
C PRO A 291 21.42 -12.41 -0.11
N LEU A 292 20.67 -12.87 0.88
CA LEU A 292 20.54 -12.13 2.13
C LEU A 292 21.88 -12.15 2.88
N PRO A 293 22.25 -11.07 3.58
CA PRO A 293 23.47 -10.99 4.36
C PRO A 293 23.48 -11.95 5.54
#